data_9baddffb9677157c4f9265f7fd22b42b
#
_entry.id   9baddffb9677157c4f9265f7fd22b42b
#
_cell.length_a   1.000
_cell.length_b   1.000
_cell.length_c   1.000
_cell.angle_alpha   90.00
_cell.angle_beta   90.00
_cell.angle_gamma   90.00
#
_symmetry.space_group_name_H-M   'P 1'
#
loop_
_entity.id
_entity.type
_entity.pdbx_description
1 polymer ?
#
loop_
_entity_poly.entity_id
_entity_poly.type
_entity_poly.pdbx_seq_one_letter_code
_entity_poly.pdbx_strand_id
1 'polypeptide(L)'
;MSTIDAGAPLAGFTVGITAARRAEEFATLLTRRGATIVSAPAIRIIPLADDTELERVTRTLVAEPPQIAVATTGIGFRGWMEAAEGWGLAEDLRGTLAGTRLLARGPKAKGAIRAAELREEWSPASESSAEVLDHLLAEGVEGVRIAVQLHGATTEWEPVPDFCEVLRCAGADVVPVPVYRWIPPADQGPMDQLIEAIVTASLDCVTFTSAPAVASMLMRAKETGLLEGVLHALRTRVLPACVGPITAAPLEELGVPTSMPGRARLGALARHVAEELPRRANRIQAAGHTISVRGGCVVVDGQVRQLAPAPMALMRSLARQPGRVVSREDLLAALPGGGEDTHAVETAIARLRAGLGTPKAIQTVVKRGYRLALDTADCADDNAVPPRAPARTPSVGTPLRYAQPLGSW
;
A
#
# COMPACT_ATOMS: atom_id res chain seq x y z
N MET A 1 14.33 -25.28 17.14
CA MET A 1 13.05 -25.60 16.44
C MET A 1 11.97 -24.86 17.22
N SER A 2 11.40 -23.80 16.65
CA SER A 2 10.33 -23.05 17.32
C SER A 2 8.97 -23.51 16.78
N THR A 3 8.12 -23.98 17.67
CA THR A 3 6.69 -24.24 17.37
C THR A 3 6.00 -22.89 17.18
N ILE A 4 5.02 -22.80 16.27
CA ILE A 4 4.21 -21.57 16.14
C ILE A 4 3.42 -21.43 17.44
N ASP A 5 3.83 -20.48 18.28
CA ASP A 5 3.11 -20.12 19.47
C ASP A 5 1.82 -19.37 19.11
N ALA A 6 0.72 -19.60 19.84
CA ALA A 6 -0.53 -18.88 19.68
C ALA A 6 -0.35 -17.34 19.84
N GLY A 7 0.74 -16.90 20.49
CA GLY A 7 1.13 -15.51 20.63
C GLY A 7 1.90 -14.92 19.41
N ALA A 8 2.34 -15.74 18.44
CA ALA A 8 3.13 -15.31 17.29
C ALA A 8 2.50 -15.72 15.95
N PRO A 9 1.30 -15.24 15.60
CA PRO A 9 0.58 -15.66 14.39
C PRO A 9 1.33 -15.34 13.09
N LEU A 10 2.25 -14.37 13.12
CA LEU A 10 3.07 -13.98 11.98
C LEU A 10 4.45 -14.68 11.95
N ALA A 11 4.69 -15.69 12.79
CA ALA A 11 5.97 -16.40 12.77
C ALA A 11 6.27 -16.94 11.37
N GLY A 12 7.45 -16.58 10.83
CA GLY A 12 7.90 -16.95 9.50
C GLY A 12 7.32 -16.16 8.33
N PHE A 13 6.37 -15.27 8.56
CA PHE A 13 5.93 -14.32 7.53
C PHE A 13 6.87 -13.11 7.46
N THR A 14 7.08 -12.63 6.23
CA THR A 14 7.85 -11.42 5.94
C THR A 14 6.92 -10.32 5.48
N VAL A 15 6.96 -9.18 6.17
CA VAL A 15 6.08 -8.04 5.93
C VAL A 15 6.88 -6.81 5.55
N GLY A 16 6.56 -6.24 4.38
CA GLY A 16 7.09 -4.96 3.93
C GLY A 16 6.35 -3.79 4.56
N ILE A 17 7.08 -2.79 5.03
CA ILE A 17 6.52 -1.55 5.59
C ILE A 17 6.97 -0.36 4.74
N THR A 18 6.00 0.35 4.15
CA THR A 18 6.25 1.57 3.36
C THR A 18 6.03 2.86 4.15
N ALA A 19 5.58 2.75 5.40
CA ALA A 19 5.28 3.89 6.25
C ALA A 19 6.53 4.76 6.51
N ALA A 20 6.40 6.07 6.26
CA ALA A 20 7.44 7.05 6.58
C ALA A 20 7.33 7.54 8.04
N ARG A 21 6.10 7.59 8.58
CA ARG A 21 5.82 8.06 9.95
C ARG A 21 5.39 6.89 10.81
N ARG A 22 5.86 6.87 12.07
CA ARG A 22 5.57 5.78 13.03
C ARG A 22 5.96 4.39 12.51
N ALA A 23 6.95 4.32 11.59
CA ALA A 23 7.41 3.07 11.00
C ALA A 23 7.94 2.10 12.06
N GLU A 24 8.74 2.59 13.01
CA GLU A 24 9.30 1.78 14.11
C GLU A 24 8.22 1.22 15.05
N GLU A 25 7.21 2.05 15.37
CA GLU A 25 6.08 1.59 16.18
C GLU A 25 5.32 0.48 15.46
N PHE A 26 5.08 0.66 14.16
CA PHE A 26 4.37 -0.33 13.36
C PHE A 26 5.20 -1.61 13.18
N ALA A 27 6.50 -1.49 12.93
CA ALA A 27 7.42 -2.61 12.91
C ALA A 27 7.39 -3.39 14.22
N THR A 28 7.42 -2.68 15.37
CA THR A 28 7.34 -3.30 16.69
C THR A 28 6.02 -4.07 16.89
N LEU A 29 4.90 -3.52 16.45
CA LEU A 29 3.59 -4.19 16.53
C LEU A 29 3.54 -5.50 15.75
N LEU A 30 4.19 -5.56 14.57
CA LEU A 30 4.24 -6.76 13.73
C LEU A 30 5.29 -7.75 14.22
N THR A 31 6.48 -7.28 14.64
CA THR A 31 7.56 -8.13 15.17
C THR A 31 7.15 -8.84 16.45
N ARG A 32 6.40 -8.17 17.35
CA ARG A 32 5.83 -8.81 18.55
C ARG A 32 4.87 -9.95 18.22
N ARG A 33 4.33 -9.99 16.99
CA ARG A 33 3.49 -11.06 16.46
C ARG A 33 4.26 -12.11 15.66
N GLY A 34 5.59 -11.98 15.61
CA GLY A 34 6.50 -12.95 14.98
C GLY A 34 6.89 -12.63 13.54
N ALA A 35 6.48 -11.49 12.96
CA ALA A 35 6.85 -11.13 11.60
C ALA A 35 8.34 -10.74 11.47
N THR A 36 8.93 -11.11 10.34
CA THR A 36 10.16 -10.48 9.83
C THR A 36 9.79 -9.22 9.07
N ILE A 37 10.50 -8.12 9.31
CA ILE A 37 10.19 -6.82 8.73
C ILE A 37 11.21 -6.42 7.67
N VAL A 38 10.70 -5.96 6.52
CA VAL A 38 11.45 -5.22 5.49
C VAL A 38 10.94 -3.79 5.49
N SER A 39 11.76 -2.86 5.96
CA SER A 39 11.38 -1.44 6.06
C SER A 39 11.89 -0.69 4.84
N ALA A 40 10.97 -0.07 4.10
CA ALA A 40 11.25 0.74 2.92
C ALA A 40 10.32 1.97 2.92
N PRO A 41 10.63 3.02 3.70
CA PRO A 41 9.83 4.23 3.68
C PRO A 41 9.68 4.75 2.26
N ALA A 42 8.44 4.89 1.80
CA ALA A 42 8.18 5.22 0.39
C ALA A 42 8.25 6.72 0.10
N ILE A 43 8.07 7.56 1.12
CA ILE A 43 8.02 9.01 0.99
C ILE A 43 8.78 9.70 2.11
N ARG A 44 9.24 10.91 1.83
CA ARG A 44 9.73 11.88 2.81
C ARG A 44 8.86 13.13 2.74
N ILE A 45 8.39 13.60 3.89
CA ILE A 45 7.64 14.85 3.99
C ILE A 45 8.66 15.98 4.21
N ILE A 46 8.66 16.94 3.31
CA ILE A 46 9.46 18.17 3.46
C ILE A 46 8.51 19.31 3.79
N PRO A 47 8.68 19.96 4.96
CA PRO A 47 8.04 21.25 5.20
C PRO A 47 8.55 22.27 4.20
N LEU A 48 7.68 23.16 3.73
CA LEU A 48 8.06 24.23 2.81
C LEU A 48 8.32 25.54 3.56
N ALA A 49 8.91 25.48 4.76
CA ALA A 49 9.17 26.66 5.57
C ALA A 49 10.07 27.71 4.88
N ASP A 50 10.91 27.28 3.94
CA ASP A 50 11.78 28.14 3.15
C ASP A 50 11.26 28.32 1.70
N ASP A 51 9.99 28.00 1.44
CA ASP A 51 9.42 28.03 0.09
C ASP A 51 8.86 29.42 -0.20
N THR A 52 9.47 30.10 -1.15
CA THR A 52 9.05 31.42 -1.63
C THR A 52 7.61 31.40 -2.17
N GLU A 53 7.13 30.27 -2.66
CA GLU A 53 5.77 30.12 -3.16
C GLU A 53 4.74 30.14 -2.02
N LEU A 54 4.99 29.43 -0.92
CA LEU A 54 4.10 29.46 0.25
C LEU A 54 4.07 30.87 0.86
N GLU A 55 5.22 31.56 0.96
CA GLU A 55 5.29 32.93 1.43
C GLU A 55 4.49 33.87 0.51
N ARG A 56 4.69 33.77 -0.81
CA ARG A 56 3.97 34.57 -1.81
C ARG A 56 2.46 34.37 -1.71
N VAL A 57 2.01 33.13 -1.64
CA VAL A 57 0.58 32.80 -1.51
C VAL A 57 0.03 33.32 -0.18
N THR A 58 0.78 33.20 0.92
CA THR A 58 0.36 33.73 2.23
C THR A 58 0.17 35.24 2.18
N ARG A 59 1.11 36.00 1.59
CA ARG A 59 0.98 37.45 1.38
C ARG A 59 -0.23 37.84 0.52
N THR A 60 -0.49 37.04 -0.53
CA THR A 60 -1.66 37.24 -1.38
C THR A 60 -2.96 37.05 -0.61
N LEU A 61 -3.06 36.01 0.24
CA LEU A 61 -4.25 35.74 1.05
C LEU A 61 -4.47 36.76 2.16
N VAL A 62 -3.40 37.34 2.70
CA VAL A 62 -3.49 38.46 3.66
C VAL A 62 -3.98 39.75 2.97
N ALA A 63 -3.48 40.04 1.76
CA ALA A 63 -3.88 41.23 1.00
C ALA A 63 -5.32 41.13 0.43
N GLU A 64 -5.69 39.93 0.01
CA GLU A 64 -6.99 39.58 -0.58
C GLU A 64 -7.59 38.35 0.14
N PRO A 65 -8.29 38.58 1.26
CA PRO A 65 -8.80 37.48 2.08
C PRO A 65 -9.76 36.57 1.34
N PRO A 66 -9.66 35.21 1.53
CA PRO A 66 -10.61 34.28 0.96
C PRO A 66 -11.90 34.26 1.77
N GLN A 67 -13.02 33.93 1.14
CA GLN A 67 -14.28 33.69 1.84
C GLN A 67 -14.26 32.35 2.59
N ILE A 68 -13.57 31.36 2.00
CA ILE A 68 -13.48 30.00 2.57
C ILE A 68 -12.02 29.56 2.58
N ALA A 69 -11.59 28.86 3.63
CA ALA A 69 -10.31 28.18 3.65
C ALA A 69 -10.47 26.72 4.11
N VAL A 70 -9.87 25.80 3.35
CA VAL A 70 -9.95 24.37 3.59
C VAL A 70 -8.63 23.86 4.15
N ALA A 71 -8.64 23.40 5.41
CA ALA A 71 -7.52 22.74 6.05
C ALA A 71 -7.61 21.22 5.85
N THR A 72 -6.75 20.67 5.01
CA THR A 72 -6.77 19.23 4.67
C THR A 72 -6.02 18.39 5.70
N THR A 73 -4.95 18.91 6.31
CA THR A 73 -4.12 18.17 7.28
C THR A 73 -3.66 19.04 8.44
N GLY A 74 -3.63 18.45 9.64
CA GLY A 74 -3.17 19.17 10.82
C GLY A 74 -1.66 19.48 10.80
N ILE A 75 -0.84 18.65 10.17
CA ILE A 75 0.59 18.92 10.03
C ILE A 75 0.84 20.07 9.09
N GLY A 76 0.13 20.11 7.97
CA GLY A 76 0.26 21.19 7.00
C GLY A 76 -0.21 22.51 7.58
N PHE A 77 -1.34 22.53 8.29
CA PHE A 77 -1.85 23.76 8.91
C PHE A 77 -0.88 24.32 9.95
N ARG A 78 -0.33 23.46 10.84
CA ARG A 78 0.70 23.90 11.79
C ARG A 78 1.95 24.40 11.09
N GLY A 79 2.45 23.67 10.09
CA GLY A 79 3.64 24.10 9.34
C GLY A 79 3.43 25.41 8.60
N TRP A 80 2.20 25.69 8.12
CA TRP A 80 1.86 26.98 7.52
C TRP A 80 1.93 28.13 8.54
N MET A 81 1.33 27.92 9.74
CA MET A 81 1.38 28.91 10.81
C MET A 81 2.81 29.16 11.31
N GLU A 82 3.61 28.10 11.49
CA GLU A 82 5.04 28.17 11.86
C GLU A 82 5.86 28.92 10.79
N ALA A 83 5.62 28.66 9.51
CA ALA A 83 6.27 29.35 8.41
C ALA A 83 5.89 30.85 8.39
N ALA A 84 4.60 31.14 8.56
CA ALA A 84 4.12 32.53 8.65
C ALA A 84 4.74 33.30 9.83
N GLU A 85 4.99 32.63 10.96
CA GLU A 85 5.72 33.22 12.09
C GLU A 85 7.16 33.57 11.71
N GLY A 86 7.85 32.67 11.00
CA GLY A 86 9.20 32.90 10.49
C GLY A 86 9.30 34.09 9.53
N TRP A 87 8.23 34.40 8.79
CA TRP A 87 8.17 35.58 7.89
C TRP A 87 7.58 36.83 8.54
N GLY A 88 7.20 36.77 9.82
CA GLY A 88 6.53 37.89 10.52
C GLY A 88 5.09 38.16 10.05
N LEU A 89 4.43 37.17 9.45
CA LEU A 89 3.07 37.24 8.91
C LEU A 89 2.03 36.51 9.80
N ALA A 90 2.42 35.93 10.94
CA ALA A 90 1.55 35.07 11.73
C ALA A 90 0.26 35.78 12.21
N GLU A 91 0.39 37.02 12.70
CA GLU A 91 -0.76 37.79 13.19
C GLU A 91 -1.69 38.21 12.05
N ASP A 92 -1.14 38.64 10.92
CA ASP A 92 -1.91 39.04 9.74
C ASP A 92 -2.65 37.83 9.15
N LEU A 93 -1.97 36.69 9.05
CA LEU A 93 -2.59 35.45 8.59
C LEU A 93 -3.68 34.97 9.55
N ARG A 94 -3.43 35.03 10.87
CA ARG A 94 -4.43 34.65 11.88
C ARG A 94 -5.65 35.56 11.80
N GLY A 95 -5.44 36.90 11.67
CA GLY A 95 -6.52 37.87 11.48
C GLY A 95 -7.34 37.56 10.23
N THR A 96 -6.68 37.28 9.11
CA THR A 96 -7.32 36.89 7.86
C THR A 96 -8.17 35.64 8.03
N LEU A 97 -7.60 34.58 8.59
CA LEU A 97 -8.28 33.30 8.79
C LEU A 97 -9.41 33.37 9.84
N ALA A 98 -9.34 34.29 10.81
CA ALA A 98 -10.42 34.51 11.78
C ALA A 98 -11.68 35.12 11.11
N GLY A 99 -11.51 35.89 10.03
CA GLY A 99 -12.60 36.40 9.21
C GLY A 99 -13.08 35.47 8.10
N THR A 100 -12.44 34.32 7.94
CA THR A 100 -12.68 33.33 6.87
C THR A 100 -13.49 32.14 7.39
N ARG A 101 -14.40 31.59 6.59
CA ARG A 101 -15.07 30.31 6.90
C ARG A 101 -14.05 29.17 6.81
N LEU A 102 -13.68 28.57 7.95
CA LEU A 102 -12.69 27.50 8.01
C LEU A 102 -13.36 26.14 7.95
N LEU A 103 -13.03 25.34 6.94
CA LEU A 103 -13.44 23.94 6.86
C LEU A 103 -12.24 23.04 7.16
N ALA A 104 -12.46 22.01 7.99
CA ALA A 104 -11.43 21.05 8.34
C ALA A 104 -11.78 19.67 7.82
N ARG A 105 -10.90 19.01 7.10
CA ARG A 105 -11.14 17.64 6.59
C ARG A 105 -11.37 16.63 7.71
N GLY A 106 -10.84 16.84 8.91
CA GLY A 106 -10.98 15.86 9.99
C GLY A 106 -10.33 16.31 11.30
N PRO A 107 -10.35 15.44 12.34
CA PRO A 107 -9.96 15.78 13.72
C PRO A 107 -8.57 16.37 13.86
N LYS A 108 -7.60 15.93 13.04
CA LYS A 108 -6.22 16.44 13.09
C LYS A 108 -6.12 17.89 12.58
N ALA A 109 -6.86 18.20 11.52
CA ALA A 109 -6.95 19.57 11.00
C ALA A 109 -7.70 20.47 11.99
N LYS A 110 -8.83 19.99 12.55
CA LYS A 110 -9.56 20.70 13.64
C LYS A 110 -8.65 21.03 14.81
N GLY A 111 -7.88 20.05 15.30
CA GLY A 111 -6.94 20.25 16.41
C GLY A 111 -5.87 21.28 16.10
N ALA A 112 -5.39 21.35 14.84
CA ALA A 112 -4.40 22.36 14.45
C ALA A 112 -4.99 23.77 14.32
N ILE A 113 -6.21 23.90 13.76
CA ILE A 113 -6.95 25.15 13.70
C ILE A 113 -7.17 25.70 15.12
N ARG A 114 -7.64 24.88 16.04
CA ARG A 114 -7.88 25.27 17.44
C ARG A 114 -6.61 25.62 18.19
N ALA A 115 -5.50 24.94 17.91
CA ALA A 115 -4.19 25.27 18.48
C ALA A 115 -3.66 26.63 18.00
N ALA A 116 -4.11 27.12 16.84
CA ALA A 116 -3.85 28.45 16.33
C ALA A 116 -4.88 29.52 16.79
N GLU A 117 -5.71 29.15 17.81
CA GLU A 117 -6.77 30.03 18.38
C GLU A 117 -7.89 30.38 17.38
N LEU A 118 -8.02 29.57 16.32
CA LEU A 118 -9.06 29.69 15.32
C LEU A 118 -10.16 28.63 15.52
N ARG A 119 -11.27 28.76 14.83
CA ARG A 119 -12.40 27.82 14.92
C ARG A 119 -12.86 27.39 13.53
N GLU A 120 -12.95 26.09 13.32
CA GLU A 120 -13.59 25.53 12.14
C GLU A 120 -15.10 25.71 12.21
N GLU A 121 -15.72 26.03 11.06
CA GLU A 121 -17.17 26.09 10.92
C GLU A 121 -17.75 24.70 10.69
N TRP A 122 -17.10 23.89 9.85
CA TRP A 122 -17.57 22.58 9.46
C TRP A 122 -16.45 21.55 9.28
N SER A 123 -16.80 20.28 9.44
CA SER A 123 -15.90 19.15 9.19
C SER A 123 -16.71 17.86 8.95
N PRO A 124 -16.36 17.04 7.95
CA PRO A 124 -17.06 15.79 7.66
C PRO A 124 -16.88 14.75 8.77
N ALA A 125 -17.78 13.78 8.83
CA ALA A 125 -17.71 12.67 9.77
C ALA A 125 -16.70 11.60 9.35
N SER A 126 -16.46 11.44 8.04
CA SER A 126 -15.59 10.39 7.47
C SER A 126 -14.11 10.77 7.34
N GLU A 127 -13.72 11.98 7.65
CA GLU A 127 -12.36 12.51 7.42
C GLU A 127 -11.98 12.54 5.91
N SER A 128 -12.96 12.58 5.00
CA SER A 128 -12.76 12.53 3.56
C SER A 128 -12.68 13.93 2.92
N SER A 129 -11.72 14.12 2.00
CA SER A 129 -11.68 15.32 1.15
C SER A 129 -12.86 15.37 0.18
N ALA A 130 -13.36 14.21 -0.25
CA ALA A 130 -14.54 14.13 -1.12
C ALA A 130 -15.77 14.72 -0.44
N GLU A 131 -16.05 14.41 0.83
CA GLU A 131 -17.17 15.00 1.55
C GLU A 131 -17.03 16.52 1.75
N VAL A 132 -15.79 17.04 1.92
CA VAL A 132 -15.55 18.48 1.95
C VAL A 132 -15.90 19.11 0.60
N LEU A 133 -15.51 18.44 -0.50
CA LEU A 133 -15.82 18.89 -1.86
C LEU A 133 -17.32 18.87 -2.12
N ASP A 134 -17.99 17.76 -1.81
CA ASP A 134 -19.44 17.61 -1.96
C ASP A 134 -20.20 18.67 -1.18
N HIS A 135 -19.78 18.98 0.04
CA HIS A 135 -20.36 20.04 0.87
C HIS A 135 -20.22 21.40 0.21
N LEU A 136 -19.02 21.76 -0.27
CA LEU A 136 -18.78 23.03 -0.97
C LEU A 136 -19.60 23.16 -2.26
N LEU A 137 -19.67 22.09 -3.06
CA LEU A 137 -20.43 22.08 -4.30
C LEU A 137 -21.94 22.19 -4.03
N ALA A 138 -22.44 21.58 -2.96
CA ALA A 138 -23.86 21.65 -2.56
C ALA A 138 -24.26 23.08 -2.10
N GLU A 139 -23.36 23.84 -1.51
CA GLU A 139 -23.59 25.23 -1.12
C GLU A 139 -23.51 26.21 -2.32
N GLY A 140 -22.85 25.80 -3.40
CA GLY A 140 -22.53 26.64 -4.54
C GLY A 140 -21.26 27.49 -4.30
N VAL A 141 -20.33 27.43 -5.25
CA VAL A 141 -19.01 28.09 -5.13
C VAL A 141 -18.68 29.04 -6.27
N GLU A 142 -19.63 29.34 -7.14
CA GLU A 142 -19.43 30.26 -8.26
C GLU A 142 -19.04 31.65 -7.78
N GLY A 143 -17.89 32.16 -8.21
CA GLY A 143 -17.34 33.46 -7.80
C GLY A 143 -16.80 33.49 -6.37
N VAL A 144 -16.80 32.38 -5.62
CA VAL A 144 -16.28 32.31 -4.25
C VAL A 144 -14.77 32.10 -4.29
N ARG A 145 -14.01 32.94 -3.55
CA ARG A 145 -12.57 32.77 -3.37
C ARG A 145 -12.28 31.78 -2.26
N ILE A 146 -11.62 30.66 -2.62
CA ILE A 146 -11.38 29.53 -1.74
C ILE A 146 -9.89 29.25 -1.63
N ALA A 147 -9.31 29.38 -0.43
CA ALA A 147 -7.95 28.92 -0.15
C ALA A 147 -7.98 27.43 0.19
N VAL A 148 -7.23 26.62 -0.55
CA VAL A 148 -7.17 25.17 -0.35
C VAL A 148 -5.76 24.76 0.05
N GLN A 149 -5.61 24.31 1.29
CA GLN A 149 -4.36 23.70 1.74
C GLN A 149 -4.11 22.41 0.96
N LEU A 150 -3.06 22.39 0.16
CA LEU A 150 -2.64 21.18 -0.57
C LEU A 150 -2.02 20.17 0.39
N HIS A 151 -2.06 18.90 0.03
CA HIS A 151 -1.55 17.81 0.86
C HIS A 151 -0.48 16.96 0.15
N GLY A 152 0.38 17.61 -0.61
CA GLY A 152 1.49 17.01 -1.33
C GLY A 152 1.39 17.16 -2.85
N ALA A 153 2.32 16.54 -3.56
CA ALA A 153 2.26 16.47 -5.02
C ALA A 153 1.24 15.40 -5.44
N THR A 154 0.38 15.74 -6.39
CA THR A 154 -0.45 14.76 -7.09
C THR A 154 0.44 13.95 -8.03
N THR A 155 0.15 12.66 -8.15
CA THR A 155 0.79 11.76 -9.10
C THR A 155 -0.27 11.17 -10.02
N GLU A 156 0.13 10.60 -11.14
CA GLU A 156 -0.79 9.93 -12.07
C GLU A 156 -1.59 8.77 -11.45
N TRP A 157 -1.22 8.35 -10.22
CA TRP A 157 -1.85 7.26 -9.49
C TRP A 157 -2.80 7.73 -8.37
N GLU A 158 -2.96 9.04 -8.20
CA GLU A 158 -3.91 9.55 -7.20
C GLU A 158 -5.34 9.49 -7.78
N PRO A 159 -6.21 8.63 -7.21
CA PRO A 159 -7.55 8.38 -7.76
C PRO A 159 -8.56 9.49 -7.46
N VAL A 160 -8.18 10.49 -6.68
CA VAL A 160 -9.08 11.59 -6.32
C VAL A 160 -8.99 12.65 -7.41
N PRO A 161 -10.10 13.04 -8.05
CA PRO A 161 -10.07 14.20 -8.93
C PRO A 161 -9.45 15.37 -8.18
N ASP A 162 -8.59 16.14 -8.86
CA ASP A 162 -7.92 17.28 -8.28
C ASP A 162 -8.97 18.19 -7.64
N PHE A 163 -8.94 18.29 -6.31
CA PHE A 163 -9.89 19.04 -5.50
C PHE A 163 -10.00 20.50 -5.96
N CYS A 164 -8.86 21.09 -6.31
CA CYS A 164 -8.82 22.47 -6.80
C CYS A 164 -9.42 22.58 -8.20
N GLU A 165 -9.18 21.61 -9.07
CA GLU A 165 -9.70 21.62 -10.44
C GLU A 165 -11.23 21.49 -10.45
N VAL A 166 -11.78 20.59 -9.64
CA VAL A 166 -13.24 20.45 -9.53
C VAL A 166 -13.89 21.74 -9.04
N LEU A 167 -13.30 22.41 -8.04
CA LEU A 167 -13.81 23.72 -7.58
C LEU A 167 -13.71 24.80 -8.65
N ARG A 168 -12.61 24.83 -9.43
CA ARG A 168 -12.48 25.79 -10.55
C ARG A 168 -13.51 25.51 -11.65
N CYS A 169 -13.74 24.26 -11.98
CA CYS A 169 -14.80 23.88 -12.93
C CYS A 169 -16.19 24.29 -12.45
N ALA A 170 -16.40 24.36 -11.13
CA ALA A 170 -17.63 24.85 -10.51
C ALA A 170 -17.68 26.40 -10.37
N GLY A 171 -16.70 27.13 -10.94
CA GLY A 171 -16.67 28.59 -10.99
C GLY A 171 -16.00 29.28 -9.79
N ALA A 172 -15.31 28.54 -8.90
CA ALA A 172 -14.61 29.11 -7.77
C ALA A 172 -13.27 29.76 -8.18
N ASP A 173 -12.89 30.86 -7.50
CA ASP A 173 -11.54 31.41 -7.51
C ASP A 173 -10.69 30.65 -6.48
N VAL A 174 -9.93 29.65 -6.94
CA VAL A 174 -9.19 28.74 -6.07
C VAL A 174 -7.74 29.18 -5.91
N VAL A 175 -7.34 29.44 -4.66
CA VAL A 175 -5.97 29.73 -4.26
C VAL A 175 -5.36 28.49 -3.61
N PRO A 176 -4.50 27.73 -4.32
CA PRO A 176 -3.83 26.56 -3.73
C PRO A 176 -2.73 27.02 -2.77
N VAL A 177 -2.70 26.44 -1.57
CA VAL A 177 -1.72 26.72 -0.51
C VAL A 177 -0.79 25.51 -0.34
N PRO A 178 0.41 25.53 -0.90
CA PRO A 178 1.36 24.41 -0.82
C PRO A 178 2.06 24.45 0.54
N VAL A 179 1.69 23.57 1.48
CA VAL A 179 2.22 23.58 2.86
C VAL A 179 3.31 22.56 3.12
N TYR A 180 3.44 21.54 2.28
CA TYR A 180 4.52 20.54 2.28
C TYR A 180 4.50 19.75 0.97
N ARG A 181 5.61 19.08 0.69
CA ARG A 181 5.71 18.13 -0.44
C ARG A 181 6.04 16.74 0.06
N TRP A 182 5.50 15.75 -0.60
CA TRP A 182 6.00 14.39 -0.55
C TRP A 182 7.02 14.21 -1.66
N ILE A 183 8.20 13.78 -1.28
CA ILE A 183 9.22 13.41 -2.24
C ILE A 183 9.68 11.98 -1.95
N PRO A 184 10.21 11.29 -2.94
CA PRO A 184 10.90 10.03 -2.70
C PRO A 184 12.03 10.20 -1.69
N PRO A 185 12.38 9.17 -0.92
CA PRO A 185 13.56 9.18 -0.07
C PRO A 185 14.83 9.47 -0.90
N ALA A 186 15.84 10.09 -0.30
CA ALA A 186 17.11 10.34 -0.98
C ALA A 186 17.84 9.03 -1.33
N ASP A 187 17.74 8.03 -0.44
CA ASP A 187 18.17 6.66 -0.70
C ASP A 187 16.97 5.82 -1.17
N GLN A 188 17.01 5.42 -2.42
CA GLN A 188 15.99 4.57 -3.06
C GLN A 188 16.29 3.07 -2.88
N GLY A 189 17.47 2.71 -2.41
CA GLY A 189 17.90 1.31 -2.27
C GLY A 189 16.94 0.44 -1.48
N PRO A 190 16.43 0.87 -0.31
CA PRO A 190 15.41 0.10 0.43
C PRO A 190 14.12 -0.12 -0.36
N MET A 191 13.67 0.85 -1.16
CA MET A 191 12.49 0.72 -2.00
C MET A 191 12.72 -0.24 -3.17
N ASP A 192 13.89 -0.19 -3.81
CA ASP A 192 14.27 -1.12 -4.87
C ASP A 192 14.29 -2.56 -4.36
N GLN A 193 14.89 -2.78 -3.19
CA GLN A 193 14.88 -4.10 -2.52
C GLN A 193 13.46 -4.57 -2.18
N LEU A 194 12.58 -3.68 -1.72
CA LEU A 194 11.19 -4.00 -1.46
C LEU A 194 10.46 -4.42 -2.75
N ILE A 195 10.65 -3.68 -3.84
CA ILE A 195 10.06 -3.95 -5.15
C ILE A 195 10.53 -5.32 -5.67
N GLU A 196 11.83 -5.60 -5.62
CA GLU A 196 12.38 -6.92 -5.97
C GLU A 196 11.80 -8.04 -5.08
N ALA A 197 11.68 -7.79 -3.78
CA ALA A 197 11.09 -8.75 -2.85
C ALA A 197 9.60 -9.02 -3.14
N ILE A 198 8.85 -8.04 -3.61
CA ILE A 198 7.47 -8.21 -4.10
C ILE A 198 7.47 -9.09 -5.36
N VAL A 199 8.26 -8.74 -6.38
CA VAL A 199 8.31 -9.45 -7.67
C VAL A 199 8.70 -10.91 -7.48
N THR A 200 9.70 -11.17 -6.65
CA THR A 200 10.19 -12.54 -6.35
C THR A 200 9.28 -13.29 -5.37
N ALA A 201 8.25 -12.64 -4.80
CA ALA A 201 7.42 -13.16 -3.72
C ALA A 201 8.24 -13.66 -2.51
N SER A 202 9.30 -12.95 -2.16
CA SER A 202 10.04 -13.14 -0.90
C SER A 202 9.41 -12.37 0.26
N LEU A 203 8.38 -11.57 -0.01
CA LEU A 203 7.42 -11.00 0.93
C LEU A 203 6.10 -11.75 0.90
N ASP A 204 5.41 -11.81 2.05
CA ASP A 204 4.03 -12.31 2.16
C ASP A 204 3.02 -11.16 2.10
N CYS A 205 3.41 -9.98 2.55
CA CYS A 205 2.57 -8.80 2.64
C CYS A 205 3.39 -7.52 2.45
N VAL A 206 2.81 -6.54 1.79
CA VAL A 206 3.27 -5.15 1.83
C VAL A 206 2.18 -4.27 2.44
N THR A 207 2.57 -3.37 3.33
CA THR A 207 1.63 -2.53 4.08
C THR A 207 1.74 -1.07 3.68
N PHE A 208 0.60 -0.42 3.50
CA PHE A 208 0.50 0.99 3.13
C PHE A 208 -0.33 1.77 4.14
N THR A 209 0.18 2.91 4.58
CA THR A 209 -0.49 3.79 5.53
C THR A 209 -0.94 5.12 4.92
N SER A 210 -0.67 5.34 3.64
CA SER A 210 -1.11 6.52 2.87
C SER A 210 -1.10 6.25 1.37
N ALA A 211 -1.99 6.89 0.62
CA ALA A 211 -2.03 6.81 -0.84
C ALA A 211 -0.71 7.29 -1.51
N PRO A 212 -0.07 8.36 -1.07
CA PRO A 212 1.23 8.76 -1.61
C PRO A 212 2.33 7.71 -1.47
N ALA A 213 2.28 6.87 -0.43
CA ALA A 213 3.24 5.77 -0.32
C ALA A 213 3.00 4.68 -1.37
N VAL A 214 1.75 4.42 -1.72
CA VAL A 214 1.38 3.54 -2.84
C VAL A 214 1.88 4.13 -4.15
N ALA A 215 1.52 5.38 -4.42
CA ALA A 215 1.89 6.09 -5.64
C ALA A 215 3.41 6.13 -5.85
N SER A 216 4.18 6.46 -4.79
CA SER A 216 5.64 6.51 -4.85
C SER A 216 6.25 5.13 -5.17
N MET A 217 5.75 4.05 -4.56
CA MET A 217 6.20 2.68 -4.87
C MET A 217 5.89 2.31 -6.33
N LEU A 218 4.67 2.59 -6.82
CA LEU A 218 4.27 2.30 -8.19
C LEU A 218 5.10 3.09 -9.21
N MET A 219 5.35 4.37 -8.93
CA MET A 219 6.22 5.21 -9.76
C MET A 219 7.63 4.63 -9.83
N ARG A 220 8.21 4.27 -8.67
CA ARG A 220 9.53 3.65 -8.64
C ARG A 220 9.58 2.31 -9.37
N ALA A 221 8.56 1.49 -9.23
CA ALA A 221 8.43 0.24 -9.99
C ALA A 221 8.34 0.48 -11.50
N LYS A 222 7.68 1.56 -11.95
CA LYS A 222 7.62 1.98 -13.34
C LYS A 222 8.99 2.44 -13.85
N GLU A 223 9.68 3.29 -13.10
CA GLU A 223 11.03 3.77 -13.42
C GLU A 223 12.04 2.63 -13.58
N THR A 224 11.94 1.59 -12.76
CA THR A 224 12.81 0.41 -12.80
C THR A 224 12.34 -0.68 -13.78
N GLY A 225 11.23 -0.47 -14.49
CA GLY A 225 10.66 -1.43 -15.44
C GLY A 225 10.01 -2.66 -14.79
N LEU A 226 9.75 -2.62 -13.48
CA LEU A 226 9.20 -3.76 -12.70
C LEU A 226 7.70 -3.64 -12.40
N LEU A 227 7.02 -2.61 -12.90
CA LEU A 227 5.61 -2.33 -12.57
C LEU A 227 4.69 -3.54 -12.81
N GLU A 228 4.74 -4.13 -14.00
CA GLU A 228 3.89 -5.29 -14.31
C GLU A 228 4.18 -6.50 -13.42
N GLY A 229 5.46 -6.72 -13.08
CA GLY A 229 5.87 -7.76 -12.13
C GLY A 229 5.31 -7.51 -10.72
N VAL A 230 5.34 -6.26 -10.26
CA VAL A 230 4.76 -5.84 -8.98
C VAL A 230 3.24 -6.05 -8.98
N LEU A 231 2.53 -5.55 -10.00
CA LEU A 231 1.08 -5.69 -10.09
C LEU A 231 0.66 -7.16 -10.14
N HIS A 232 1.37 -7.99 -10.92
CA HIS A 232 1.12 -9.43 -10.97
C HIS A 232 1.33 -10.09 -9.60
N ALA A 233 2.42 -9.77 -8.90
CA ALA A 233 2.71 -10.33 -7.58
C ALA A 233 1.66 -9.92 -6.54
N LEU A 234 1.23 -8.66 -6.53
CA LEU A 234 0.21 -8.14 -5.63
C LEU A 234 -1.18 -8.74 -5.89
N ARG A 235 -1.50 -9.07 -7.15
CA ARG A 235 -2.76 -9.75 -7.51
C ARG A 235 -2.77 -11.23 -7.10
N THR A 236 -1.63 -11.87 -7.02
CA THR A 236 -1.57 -13.35 -6.97
C THR A 236 -0.90 -13.94 -5.73
N ARG A 237 0.07 -13.25 -5.13
CA ARG A 237 0.98 -13.86 -4.15
C ARG A 237 1.24 -13.01 -2.91
N VAL A 238 1.43 -11.71 -3.09
CA VAL A 238 1.78 -10.79 -2.00
C VAL A 238 0.53 -10.01 -1.59
N LEU A 239 0.18 -10.03 -0.32
CA LEU A 239 -0.99 -9.31 0.20
C LEU A 239 -0.71 -7.81 0.27
N PRO A 240 -1.40 -6.94 -0.50
CA PRO A 240 -1.35 -5.51 -0.26
C PRO A 240 -2.35 -5.16 0.85
N ALA A 241 -1.83 -4.78 2.03
CA ALA A 241 -2.63 -4.39 3.19
C ALA A 241 -2.60 -2.87 3.36
N CYS A 242 -3.76 -2.23 3.15
CA CYS A 242 -3.93 -0.78 3.22
C CYS A 242 -4.63 -0.38 4.53
N VAL A 243 -4.24 0.78 5.10
CA VAL A 243 -4.85 1.26 6.36
C VAL A 243 -6.32 1.63 6.20
N GLY A 244 -6.76 1.93 4.98
CA GLY A 244 -8.14 2.32 4.67
C GLY A 244 -8.37 2.57 3.18
N PRO A 245 -9.61 2.87 2.76
CA PRO A 245 -10.02 2.93 1.35
C PRO A 245 -9.25 3.96 0.52
N ILE A 246 -9.01 5.15 1.06
CA ILE A 246 -8.23 6.18 0.35
C ILE A 246 -6.81 5.70 0.02
N THR A 247 -6.21 4.90 0.93
CA THR A 247 -4.88 4.32 0.70
C THR A 247 -4.93 3.18 -0.32
N ALA A 248 -6.02 2.45 -0.38
CA ALA A 248 -6.21 1.31 -1.28
C ALA A 248 -6.50 1.73 -2.73
N ALA A 249 -7.16 2.87 -2.91
CA ALA A 249 -7.70 3.32 -4.19
C ALA A 249 -6.71 3.25 -5.36
N PRO A 250 -5.43 3.71 -5.27
CA PRO A 250 -4.50 3.62 -6.41
C PRO A 250 -4.20 2.18 -6.86
N LEU A 251 -4.27 1.21 -5.95
CA LEU A 251 -4.09 -0.20 -6.30
C LEU A 251 -5.37 -0.80 -6.88
N GLU A 252 -6.53 -0.45 -6.33
CA GLU A 252 -7.83 -0.95 -6.78
C GLU A 252 -8.17 -0.47 -8.19
N GLU A 253 -7.83 0.76 -8.55
CA GLU A 253 -7.95 1.28 -9.92
C GLU A 253 -7.10 0.50 -10.93
N LEU A 254 -5.96 -0.03 -10.50
CA LEU A 254 -5.12 -0.90 -11.32
C LEU A 254 -5.57 -2.38 -11.26
N GLY A 255 -6.73 -2.67 -10.69
CA GLY A 255 -7.27 -4.02 -10.59
C GLY A 255 -6.48 -4.93 -9.62
N VAL A 256 -5.85 -4.35 -8.61
CA VAL A 256 -5.16 -5.09 -7.53
C VAL A 256 -6.10 -5.18 -6.32
N PRO A 257 -6.55 -6.39 -5.92
CA PRO A 257 -7.39 -6.54 -4.74
C PRO A 257 -6.60 -6.21 -3.47
N THR A 258 -7.12 -5.30 -2.67
CA THR A 258 -6.51 -4.89 -1.40
C THR A 258 -7.18 -5.51 -0.18
N SER A 259 -6.52 -5.44 0.96
CA SER A 259 -7.04 -5.90 2.25
C SER A 259 -6.94 -4.78 3.28
N MET A 260 -8.02 -4.55 4.05
CA MET A 260 -8.13 -3.40 4.94
C MET A 260 -8.78 -3.76 6.28
N PRO A 261 -8.35 -3.15 7.40
CA PRO A 261 -9.04 -3.27 8.67
C PRO A 261 -10.34 -2.47 8.68
N GLY A 262 -11.29 -2.84 9.52
CA GLY A 262 -12.55 -2.11 9.69
C GLY A 262 -12.40 -0.69 10.29
N ARG A 263 -11.20 -0.31 10.75
CA ARG A 263 -10.89 1.04 11.23
C ARG A 263 -9.51 1.47 10.73
N ALA A 264 -9.40 2.66 10.17
CA ALA A 264 -8.18 3.23 9.60
C ALA A 264 -7.16 3.64 10.69
N ARG A 265 -6.62 2.66 11.43
CA ARG A 265 -5.63 2.87 12.51
C ARG A 265 -4.49 1.88 12.39
N LEU A 266 -3.28 2.31 12.74
CA LEU A 266 -2.06 1.51 12.64
C LEU A 266 -2.15 0.18 13.41
N GLY A 267 -2.65 0.23 14.65
CA GLY A 267 -2.84 -0.98 15.47
C GLY A 267 -3.91 -1.93 14.91
N ALA A 268 -4.94 -1.40 14.23
CA ALA A 268 -5.95 -2.20 13.55
C ALA A 268 -5.36 -2.87 12.31
N LEU A 269 -4.53 -2.15 11.53
CA LEU A 269 -3.82 -2.73 10.39
C LEU A 269 -2.87 -3.87 10.82
N ALA A 270 -2.10 -3.67 11.91
CA ALA A 270 -1.22 -4.73 12.43
C ALA A 270 -2.00 -5.98 12.85
N ARG A 271 -3.16 -5.82 13.48
CA ARG A 271 -4.04 -6.93 13.86
C ARG A 271 -4.61 -7.62 12.62
N HIS A 272 -5.10 -6.84 11.68
CA HIS A 272 -5.66 -7.33 10.42
C HIS A 272 -4.65 -8.19 9.63
N VAL A 273 -3.41 -7.72 9.47
CA VAL A 273 -2.33 -8.49 8.85
C VAL A 273 -2.08 -9.80 9.60
N ALA A 274 -2.10 -9.76 10.94
CA ALA A 274 -1.89 -10.96 11.77
C ALA A 274 -3.03 -11.99 11.68
N GLU A 275 -4.23 -11.57 11.30
CA GLU A 275 -5.39 -12.44 11.07
C GLU A 275 -5.41 -12.98 9.63
N GLU A 276 -5.13 -12.11 8.64
CA GLU A 276 -5.26 -12.45 7.22
C GLU A 276 -4.13 -13.32 6.68
N LEU A 277 -2.87 -13.07 7.02
CA LEU A 277 -1.76 -13.86 6.48
C LEU A 277 -1.84 -15.35 6.83
N PRO A 278 -2.13 -15.75 8.08
CA PRO A 278 -2.30 -17.18 8.40
C PRO A 278 -3.49 -17.86 7.70
N ARG A 279 -4.56 -17.09 7.41
CA ARG A 279 -5.74 -17.60 6.68
C ARG A 279 -5.42 -17.85 5.21
N ARG A 280 -4.60 -16.99 4.60
CA ARG A 280 -4.19 -17.05 3.19
C ARG A 280 -3.02 -18.00 2.96
N ALA A 281 -2.33 -18.43 4.02
CA ALA A 281 -1.19 -19.33 3.90
C ALA A 281 -1.60 -20.65 3.24
N ASN A 282 -1.02 -20.93 2.09
CA ASN A 282 -1.25 -22.16 1.36
C ASN A 282 -0.77 -23.34 2.20
N ARG A 283 -1.64 -24.32 2.46
CA ARG A 283 -1.33 -25.55 3.17
C ARG A 283 -1.29 -26.69 2.16
N ILE A 284 -0.12 -27.25 1.96
CA ILE A 284 0.13 -28.35 1.02
C ILE A 284 0.25 -29.63 1.83
N GLN A 285 -0.57 -30.65 1.50
CA GLN A 285 -0.45 -31.99 2.07
C GLN A 285 0.50 -32.77 1.20
N ALA A 286 1.68 -33.13 1.73
CA ALA A 286 2.71 -33.83 0.97
C ALA A 286 3.47 -34.83 1.85
N ALA A 287 3.48 -36.11 1.43
CA ALA A 287 4.15 -37.20 2.11
C ALA A 287 3.72 -37.36 3.58
N GLY A 288 2.44 -37.13 3.90
CA GLY A 288 1.86 -37.22 5.25
C GLY A 288 2.13 -36.04 6.14
N HIS A 289 2.60 -34.92 5.57
CA HIS A 289 2.93 -33.68 6.30
C HIS A 289 2.17 -32.49 5.76
N THR A 290 1.77 -31.58 6.67
CA THR A 290 1.22 -30.26 6.30
C THR A 290 2.36 -29.26 6.12
N ILE A 291 2.57 -28.82 4.89
CA ILE A 291 3.63 -27.88 4.51
C ILE A 291 3.00 -26.53 4.15
N SER A 292 3.49 -25.45 4.76
CA SER A 292 3.11 -24.07 4.40
C SER A 292 4.36 -23.27 4.05
N VAL A 293 4.39 -22.72 2.84
CA VAL A 293 5.48 -21.87 2.37
C VAL A 293 5.15 -20.42 2.73
N ARG A 294 6.07 -19.76 3.42
CA ARG A 294 5.98 -18.35 3.80
C ARG A 294 7.16 -17.59 3.21
N GLY A 295 7.12 -16.27 3.21
CA GLY A 295 8.13 -15.43 2.56
C GLY A 295 9.57 -15.73 3.01
N GLY A 296 9.79 -15.97 4.30
CA GLY A 296 11.13 -16.21 4.86
C GLY A 296 11.42 -17.64 5.28
N CYS A 297 10.41 -18.55 5.30
CA CYS A 297 10.59 -19.90 5.81
C CYS A 297 9.55 -20.88 5.28
N VAL A 298 9.69 -22.14 5.66
CA VAL A 298 8.67 -23.19 5.49
C VAL A 298 8.20 -23.66 6.86
N VAL A 299 6.90 -23.83 7.00
CA VAL A 299 6.30 -24.44 8.19
C VAL A 299 5.89 -25.87 7.86
N VAL A 300 6.42 -26.83 8.60
CA VAL A 300 6.10 -28.26 8.47
C VAL A 300 5.46 -28.71 9.77
N ASP A 301 4.21 -29.14 9.73
CA ASP A 301 3.43 -29.60 10.90
C ASP A 301 3.47 -28.59 12.07
N GLY A 302 3.33 -27.31 11.77
CA GLY A 302 3.39 -26.23 12.75
C GLY A 302 4.79 -25.84 13.20
N GLN A 303 5.86 -26.51 12.72
CA GLN A 303 7.24 -26.17 13.06
C GLN A 303 7.87 -25.29 11.98
N VAL A 304 8.42 -24.15 12.39
CA VAL A 304 9.14 -23.23 11.50
C VAL A 304 10.49 -23.83 11.12
N ARG A 305 10.75 -23.90 9.82
CA ARG A 305 12.00 -24.38 9.21
C ARG A 305 12.63 -23.23 8.42
N GLN A 306 13.73 -22.71 8.92
CA GLN A 306 14.52 -21.74 8.16
C GLN A 306 15.29 -22.46 7.06
N LEU A 307 15.17 -21.97 5.83
CA LEU A 307 15.90 -22.46 4.68
C LEU A 307 16.88 -21.40 4.19
N ALA A 308 18.04 -21.83 3.69
CA ALA A 308 18.96 -20.96 2.99
C ALA A 308 18.30 -20.44 1.68
N PRO A 309 18.77 -19.31 1.10
CA PRO A 309 18.14 -18.68 -0.06
C PRO A 309 17.88 -19.62 -1.25
N ALA A 310 18.87 -20.43 -1.65
CA ALA A 310 18.73 -21.33 -2.78
C ALA A 310 17.68 -22.45 -2.54
N PRO A 311 17.71 -23.25 -1.45
CA PRO A 311 16.64 -24.18 -1.09
C PRO A 311 15.27 -23.50 -1.00
N MET A 312 15.19 -22.29 -0.45
CA MET A 312 13.92 -21.55 -0.33
C MET A 312 13.35 -21.15 -1.70
N ALA A 313 14.20 -20.71 -2.63
CA ALA A 313 13.81 -20.39 -4.00
C ALA A 313 13.23 -21.62 -4.72
N LEU A 314 13.87 -22.79 -4.58
CA LEU A 314 13.36 -24.04 -5.13
C LEU A 314 12.04 -24.47 -4.50
N MET A 315 11.89 -24.32 -3.17
CA MET A 315 10.63 -24.63 -2.49
C MET A 315 9.49 -23.74 -2.99
N ARG A 316 9.72 -22.45 -3.17
CA ARG A 316 8.72 -21.54 -3.77
C ARG A 316 8.35 -21.96 -5.18
N SER A 317 9.33 -22.35 -6.01
CA SER A 317 9.08 -22.82 -7.38
C SER A 317 8.22 -24.08 -7.40
N LEU A 318 8.52 -25.06 -6.56
CA LEU A 318 7.75 -26.30 -6.43
C LEU A 318 6.34 -26.07 -5.87
N ALA A 319 6.18 -25.09 -4.97
CA ALA A 319 4.90 -24.76 -4.34
C ALA A 319 3.98 -23.89 -5.20
N ARG A 320 4.46 -23.32 -6.31
CA ARG A 320 3.63 -22.55 -7.26
C ARG A 320 2.53 -23.43 -7.89
N GLN A 321 2.86 -24.66 -8.20
CA GLN A 321 1.95 -25.67 -8.76
C GLN A 321 2.21 -26.99 -8.07
N PRO A 322 1.66 -27.21 -6.86
CA PRO A 322 1.90 -28.40 -6.08
C PRO A 322 1.57 -29.65 -6.90
N GLY A 323 2.43 -30.67 -6.79
CA GLY A 323 2.27 -31.93 -7.51
C GLY A 323 2.75 -31.94 -8.97
N ARG A 324 2.85 -30.78 -9.64
CA ARG A 324 3.42 -30.72 -11.00
C ARG A 324 4.94 -30.87 -10.99
N VAL A 325 5.45 -31.46 -12.05
CA VAL A 325 6.89 -31.60 -12.24
C VAL A 325 7.47 -30.31 -12.73
N VAL A 326 8.41 -29.74 -11.99
CA VAL A 326 9.20 -28.57 -12.38
C VAL A 326 10.52 -29.08 -12.98
N SER A 327 10.85 -28.60 -14.17
CA SER A 327 12.07 -29.01 -14.88
C SER A 327 13.33 -28.57 -14.14
N ARG A 328 14.49 -29.20 -14.45
CA ARG A 328 15.76 -28.75 -13.90
C ARG A 328 16.14 -27.35 -14.38
N GLU A 329 15.78 -27.01 -15.61
CA GLU A 329 16.03 -25.70 -16.21
C GLU A 329 15.22 -24.59 -15.50
N ASP A 330 13.92 -24.83 -15.25
CA ASP A 330 13.07 -23.89 -14.49
C ASP A 330 13.56 -23.71 -13.05
N LEU A 331 14.03 -24.79 -12.42
CA LEU A 331 14.59 -24.75 -11.07
C LEU A 331 15.93 -24.01 -11.05
N LEU A 332 16.76 -24.17 -12.07
CA LEU A 332 18.02 -23.45 -12.22
C LEU A 332 17.79 -21.96 -12.39
N ALA A 333 16.83 -21.57 -13.24
CA ALA A 333 16.42 -20.18 -13.42
C ALA A 333 15.86 -19.54 -12.14
N ALA A 334 15.31 -20.34 -11.22
CA ALA A 334 14.79 -19.85 -9.95
C ALA A 334 15.88 -19.65 -8.89
N LEU A 335 17.10 -20.16 -9.07
CA LEU A 335 18.18 -20.00 -8.10
C LEU A 335 18.72 -18.55 -8.06
N PRO A 336 19.04 -18.04 -6.87
CA PRO A 336 19.71 -16.75 -6.74
C PRO A 336 21.08 -16.76 -7.46
N GLY A 337 21.32 -15.74 -8.29
CA GLY A 337 22.58 -15.58 -9.00
C GLY A 337 22.67 -16.25 -10.37
N GLY A 338 21.63 -16.96 -10.82
CA GLY A 338 21.52 -17.59 -12.15
C GLY A 338 22.79 -18.37 -12.51
N GLY A 339 22.78 -19.69 -12.39
CA GLY A 339 23.93 -20.53 -12.74
C GLY A 339 23.67 -21.30 -14.04
N GLU A 340 24.73 -21.65 -14.74
CA GLU A 340 24.67 -22.59 -15.89
C GLU A 340 24.80 -24.07 -15.46
N ASP A 341 25.13 -24.31 -14.18
CA ASP A 341 25.44 -25.64 -13.65
C ASP A 341 24.21 -26.33 -13.04
N THR A 342 23.71 -27.36 -13.73
CA THR A 342 22.63 -28.22 -13.26
C THR A 342 22.94 -28.92 -11.93
N HIS A 343 24.22 -29.11 -11.57
CA HIS A 343 24.63 -29.68 -10.29
C HIS A 343 24.28 -28.77 -9.11
N ALA A 344 24.15 -27.45 -9.33
CA ALA A 344 23.66 -26.50 -8.33
C ALA A 344 22.24 -26.82 -7.88
N VAL A 345 21.36 -27.23 -8.81
CA VAL A 345 19.97 -27.65 -8.50
C VAL A 345 19.96 -28.88 -7.62
N GLU A 346 20.77 -29.89 -7.94
CA GLU A 346 20.84 -31.14 -7.17
C GLU A 346 21.31 -30.89 -5.74
N THR A 347 22.34 -30.08 -5.59
CA THR A 347 22.87 -29.65 -4.29
C THR A 347 21.80 -28.88 -3.49
N ALA A 348 21.09 -27.95 -4.12
CA ALA A 348 20.05 -27.16 -3.46
C ALA A 348 18.83 -28.05 -3.08
N ILE A 349 18.45 -29.02 -3.91
CA ILE A 349 17.42 -30.03 -3.58
C ILE A 349 17.83 -30.91 -2.39
N ALA A 350 19.09 -31.36 -2.34
CA ALA A 350 19.56 -32.12 -1.19
C ALA A 350 19.47 -31.31 0.11
N ARG A 351 19.90 -30.04 0.07
CA ARG A 351 19.76 -29.10 1.20
C ARG A 351 18.31 -28.79 1.54
N LEU A 352 17.43 -28.67 0.54
CA LEU A 352 15.98 -28.50 0.74
C LEU A 352 15.38 -29.69 1.48
N ARG A 353 15.66 -30.90 1.05
CA ARG A 353 15.19 -32.13 1.72
C ARG A 353 15.65 -32.22 3.17
N ALA A 354 16.92 -31.92 3.42
CA ALA A 354 17.48 -31.87 4.76
C ALA A 354 16.81 -30.79 5.63
N GLY A 355 16.66 -29.57 5.07
CA GLY A 355 16.04 -28.45 5.77
C GLY A 355 14.57 -28.66 6.12
N LEU A 356 13.80 -29.30 5.24
CA LEU A 356 12.40 -29.65 5.51
C LEU A 356 12.27 -30.69 6.63
N GLY A 357 13.26 -31.57 6.82
CA GLY A 357 13.16 -32.70 7.73
C GLY A 357 12.22 -33.80 7.24
N THR A 358 11.69 -33.68 6.03
CA THR A 358 10.76 -34.61 5.39
C THR A 358 11.22 -34.89 3.95
N PRO A 359 12.30 -35.65 3.74
CA PRO A 359 12.92 -35.78 2.41
C PRO A 359 12.00 -36.40 1.37
N LYS A 360 11.00 -37.19 1.80
CA LYS A 360 9.99 -37.77 0.90
C LYS A 360 9.02 -36.75 0.30
N ALA A 361 8.88 -35.55 0.89
CA ALA A 361 8.02 -34.52 0.37
C ALA A 361 8.49 -33.96 -0.99
N ILE A 362 9.78 -34.10 -1.31
CA ILE A 362 10.33 -33.73 -2.62
C ILE A 362 10.70 -34.96 -3.41
N GLN A 363 9.87 -35.27 -4.42
CA GLN A 363 10.08 -36.46 -5.28
C GLN A 363 10.92 -36.10 -6.51
N THR A 364 11.90 -36.94 -6.82
CA THR A 364 12.62 -36.89 -8.11
C THR A 364 11.80 -37.59 -9.17
N VAL A 365 11.55 -36.94 -10.29
CA VAL A 365 10.95 -37.55 -11.49
C VAL A 365 12.07 -37.75 -12.53
N VAL A 366 12.43 -38.98 -12.75
CA VAL A 366 13.59 -39.34 -13.59
C VAL A 366 13.51 -38.68 -14.94
N LYS A 367 14.60 -38.02 -15.36
CA LYS A 367 14.77 -37.27 -16.63
C LYS A 367 13.84 -36.05 -16.80
N ARG A 368 12.93 -35.75 -15.85
CA ARG A 368 11.95 -34.68 -15.99
C ARG A 368 12.12 -33.55 -14.98
N GLY A 369 12.65 -33.80 -13.78
CA GLY A 369 12.83 -32.79 -12.74
C GLY A 369 12.35 -33.25 -11.36
N TYR A 370 11.72 -32.35 -10.61
CA TYR A 370 11.27 -32.55 -9.24
C TYR A 370 9.84 -32.05 -9.04
N ARG A 371 9.14 -32.64 -8.05
CA ARG A 371 7.80 -32.24 -7.64
C ARG A 371 7.58 -32.38 -6.13
N LEU A 372 6.56 -31.74 -5.61
CA LEU A 372 6.00 -32.06 -4.29
C LEU A 372 5.21 -33.37 -4.40
N ALA A 373 5.45 -34.32 -3.48
CA ALA A 373 4.75 -35.60 -3.40
C ALA A 373 3.42 -35.41 -2.65
N LEU A 374 2.39 -34.91 -3.35
CA LEU A 374 1.07 -34.71 -2.75
C LEU A 374 0.46 -36.00 -2.25
N ASP A 375 -0.29 -35.90 -1.14
CA ASP A 375 -1.12 -36.99 -0.64
C ASP A 375 -2.35 -37.18 -1.56
N THR A 376 -2.81 -38.41 -1.73
CA THR A 376 -3.80 -38.83 -2.75
C THR A 376 -5.16 -38.11 -2.65
N ALA A 377 -5.47 -37.44 -1.55
CA ALA A 377 -6.71 -36.69 -1.40
C ALA A 377 -6.73 -35.37 -2.19
N ASP A 378 -5.56 -34.78 -2.50
CA ASP A 378 -5.46 -33.51 -3.23
C ASP A 378 -5.33 -33.68 -4.77
N CYS A 379 -5.31 -34.93 -5.26
CA CYS A 379 -5.20 -35.21 -6.70
C CYS A 379 -6.55 -35.36 -7.42
N ALA A 380 -7.68 -35.16 -6.72
CA ALA A 380 -9.00 -35.57 -7.21
C ALA A 380 -9.77 -34.53 -8.05
N ASP A 381 -9.21 -33.34 -8.37
CA ASP A 381 -9.98 -32.30 -9.05
C ASP A 381 -9.28 -31.57 -10.21
N ASP A 382 -8.46 -32.29 -11.01
CA ASP A 382 -7.93 -31.69 -12.27
C ASP A 382 -8.97 -31.73 -13.43
N ASN A 383 -10.23 -32.11 -13.16
CA ASN A 383 -11.34 -32.14 -14.14
C ASN A 383 -12.60 -31.41 -13.68
N ALA A 384 -12.55 -30.69 -12.59
CA ALA A 384 -13.68 -29.83 -12.19
C ALA A 384 -13.60 -28.51 -12.93
N VAL A 385 -14.40 -28.36 -13.99
CA VAL A 385 -14.78 -27.07 -14.56
C VAL A 385 -15.32 -26.21 -13.41
N PRO A 386 -14.77 -25.01 -13.16
CA PRO A 386 -15.26 -24.18 -12.07
C PRO A 386 -16.76 -23.91 -12.29
N PRO A 387 -17.60 -24.03 -11.26
CA PRO A 387 -19.01 -23.75 -11.40
C PRO A 387 -19.17 -22.31 -11.87
N ARG A 388 -19.82 -22.16 -13.03
CA ARG A 388 -20.25 -20.87 -13.55
C ARG A 388 -21.00 -20.14 -12.46
N ALA A 389 -20.46 -19.00 -12.00
CA ALA A 389 -21.17 -18.12 -11.11
C ALA A 389 -22.56 -17.82 -11.71
N PRO A 390 -23.65 -17.86 -10.91
CA PRO A 390 -24.96 -17.54 -11.41
C PRO A 390 -24.94 -16.09 -11.93
N ALA A 391 -25.37 -15.91 -13.16
CA ALA A 391 -25.51 -14.61 -13.78
C ALA A 391 -26.42 -13.74 -12.90
N ARG A 392 -25.85 -12.73 -12.27
CA ARG A 392 -26.62 -11.66 -11.65
C ARG A 392 -27.30 -10.89 -12.78
N THR A 393 -28.60 -10.99 -12.85
CA THR A 393 -29.44 -10.11 -13.65
C THR A 393 -29.16 -8.66 -13.26
N PRO A 394 -28.78 -7.79 -14.20
CA PRO A 394 -28.62 -6.37 -13.88
C PRO A 394 -29.99 -5.78 -13.59
N SER A 395 -30.20 -5.26 -12.38
CA SER A 395 -31.29 -4.35 -12.10
C SER A 395 -31.08 -3.09 -12.96
N VAL A 396 -32.08 -2.79 -13.77
CA VAL A 396 -32.15 -1.61 -14.62
C VAL A 396 -32.19 -0.38 -13.73
N GLY A 397 -31.02 0.24 -13.53
CA GLY A 397 -30.87 1.60 -13.02
C GLY A 397 -30.68 2.54 -14.19
N THR A 398 -31.50 3.55 -14.27
CA THR A 398 -31.60 4.59 -15.29
C THR A 398 -30.22 5.21 -15.59
N PRO A 399 -29.75 5.28 -16.85
CA PRO A 399 -28.47 5.90 -17.17
C PRO A 399 -28.61 7.41 -17.11
N LEU A 400 -27.79 8.05 -16.27
CA LEU A 400 -27.49 9.47 -16.36
C LEU A 400 -26.81 9.76 -17.70
N ARG A 401 -27.49 10.53 -18.53
CA ARG A 401 -26.98 10.99 -19.84
C ARG A 401 -25.79 11.96 -19.61
N TYR A 402 -24.60 11.54 -19.93
CA TYR A 402 -23.50 12.45 -20.19
C TYR A 402 -23.68 13.05 -21.59
N ALA A 403 -23.76 14.37 -21.63
CA ALA A 403 -23.79 15.12 -22.87
C ALA A 403 -22.44 14.97 -23.62
N GLN A 404 -22.51 14.65 -24.89
CA GLN A 404 -21.35 14.65 -25.79
C GLN A 404 -20.81 16.10 -25.98
N PRO A 405 -19.50 16.29 -26.14
CA PRO A 405 -18.98 17.59 -26.52
C PRO A 405 -19.31 17.87 -27.99
N LEU A 406 -19.93 19.00 -28.24
CA LEU A 406 -20.10 19.60 -29.57
C LEU A 406 -18.71 19.91 -30.15
N GLY A 407 -18.55 19.50 -31.41
CA GLY A 407 -17.34 19.67 -32.19
C GLY A 407 -17.04 21.12 -32.58
N SER A 408 -15.77 21.24 -32.92
CA SER A 408 -15.10 22.17 -33.89
C SER A 408 -15.72 23.57 -34.08
N TRP A 409 -14.99 24.55 -33.60
CA TRP A 409 -14.46 25.68 -34.42
C TRP A 409 -13.13 26.14 -33.83
#